data_f28962ee784bbd94c2a3cf2c7c37b151
#
_entry.id   f28962ee784bbd94c2a3cf2c7c37b151
#
_cell.length_a   1.000
_cell.length_b   1.000
_cell.length_c   1.000
_cell.angle_alpha   90.00
_cell.angle_beta   90.00
_cell.angle_gamma   90.00
#
_symmetry.space_group_name_H-M   'P 1'
#
loop_
_entity.id
_entity.type
_entity.pdbx_description
1 polymer ?
#
loop_
_entity_poly.entity_id
_entity_poly.type
_entity_poly.pdbx_seq_one_letter_code
_entity_poly.pdbx_strand_id
1 'polypeptide(L)'
;MKPFLNRIAAASAVLLGGLLLAGCGGSGGSADTTPRVTISSVKVFGDSLQDSGTFGYKFTLQQADNPIYVERIAANYGQTLCNFFVFTGTTFAPNTAKTGCTNYAIGGGRITYTGAGGAANPLNVGTQMAAYAAAGSYGAGDLVIIDGGGNDGADLVGAYLTIPKDAAKSYSALLGTLLTPAQIGAALQGGATTTAQIGGTYMTALADKFYASIKASVLDKGATHVVVMNIPDITFTPRFQMVLDGIAAASGGGTAGATARAQSQALFQGWISAFNAELATKLGTDERVILVDFYKAFQDQVASPAQYGLQNAKTPACPIKGVGSDGLPTYDFPTCTTASLSAAIPAGASGGADWWKSYAFSDSFHPTLYGHQLTQQLIGKALAIKGWI
;
A
#
# COMPACT_ATOMS: atom_id res chain seq x y z
N MET A 1 29.78 13.42 -81.68
CA MET A 1 28.86 14.02 -82.68
C MET A 1 27.60 14.39 -81.95
N LYS A 2 27.34 15.66 -81.77
CA LYS A 2 26.02 16.27 -81.54
C LYS A 2 25.19 16.12 -82.85
N PRO A 3 23.84 16.32 -82.85
CA PRO A 3 22.96 17.17 -82.07
C PRO A 3 21.57 16.47 -81.79
N PHE A 4 20.47 16.95 -81.27
CA PHE A 4 19.78 18.23 -81.33
C PHE A 4 18.67 18.28 -80.31
N LEU A 5 18.41 19.45 -79.81
CA LEU A 5 17.26 19.89 -79.05
C LEU A 5 15.93 19.58 -79.74
N ASN A 6 14.88 19.38 -79.01
CA ASN A 6 13.68 20.20 -79.18
C ASN A 6 12.85 20.34 -77.92
N ARG A 7 12.55 21.57 -77.63
CA ARG A 7 11.58 22.05 -76.60
C ARG A 7 10.19 21.90 -77.21
N ILE A 8 9.24 21.45 -76.37
CA ILE A 8 7.86 21.93 -76.52
C ILE A 8 7.34 22.13 -75.10
N ALA A 9 7.00 23.37 -74.81
CA ALA A 9 6.20 23.80 -73.70
C ALA A 9 4.72 23.62 -74.07
N ALA A 10 3.90 23.14 -73.13
CA ALA A 10 2.48 23.46 -73.13
C ALA A 10 1.83 23.05 -71.80
N ALA A 11 1.38 24.05 -71.20
CA ALA A 11 0.07 24.22 -70.59
C ALA A 11 -0.28 23.44 -69.26
N SER A 12 -0.30 24.24 -68.25
CA SER A 12 -0.96 24.10 -67.00
C SER A 12 -2.42 23.61 -67.11
N ALA A 13 -2.78 22.55 -66.43
CA ALA A 13 -4.14 22.29 -65.99
C ALA A 13 -4.10 21.98 -64.49
N VAL A 14 -4.39 23.01 -63.70
CA VAL A 14 -4.67 22.91 -62.29
C VAL A 14 -6.05 22.28 -62.15
N LEU A 15 -6.08 20.99 -61.86
CA LEU A 15 -7.29 20.33 -61.36
C LEU A 15 -7.22 20.40 -59.85
N LEU A 16 -7.92 21.38 -59.29
CA LEU A 16 -8.34 21.38 -57.88
C LEU A 16 -9.28 20.18 -57.61
N GLY A 17 -8.68 19.05 -57.28
CA GLY A 17 -9.39 17.95 -56.64
C GLY A 17 -9.59 18.30 -55.17
N GLY A 18 -10.75 18.91 -54.83
CA GLY A 18 -11.17 19.08 -53.47
C GLY A 18 -11.41 17.70 -52.82
N LEU A 19 -10.40 17.23 -52.08
CA LEU A 19 -10.61 16.17 -51.09
C LEU A 19 -11.47 16.78 -49.98
N LEU A 20 -12.76 16.53 -50.08
CA LEU A 20 -13.67 16.61 -48.93
C LEU A 20 -13.18 15.61 -47.91
N LEU A 21 -12.35 16.08 -47.00
CA LEU A 21 -12.20 15.47 -45.69
C LEU A 21 -13.58 15.53 -45.03
N ALA A 22 -14.40 14.51 -45.30
CA ALA A 22 -15.50 14.17 -44.40
C ALA A 22 -14.86 13.82 -43.05
N GLY A 23 -14.58 14.85 -42.27
CA GLY A 23 -14.35 14.68 -40.86
C GLY A 23 -15.59 13.97 -40.31
N CYS A 24 -15.41 12.73 -39.89
CA CYS A 24 -16.32 12.14 -38.90
C CYS A 24 -16.39 13.11 -37.73
N GLY A 25 -17.32 14.03 -37.81
CA GLY A 25 -17.83 14.73 -36.66
C GLY A 25 -18.58 13.70 -35.81
N GLY A 26 -17.82 12.82 -35.15
CA GLY A 26 -18.29 12.22 -33.95
C GLY A 26 -18.61 13.41 -33.06
N SER A 27 -19.85 13.56 -32.67
CA SER A 27 -20.26 14.39 -31.55
C SER A 27 -19.46 13.90 -30.35
N GLY A 28 -18.26 14.44 -30.20
CA GLY A 28 -17.47 14.33 -29.00
C GLY A 28 -18.25 15.09 -27.94
N GLY A 29 -19.24 14.45 -27.37
CA GLY A 29 -19.68 14.84 -26.04
C GLY A 29 -18.40 14.83 -25.22
N SER A 30 -17.94 16.00 -24.77
CA SER A 30 -16.93 16.08 -23.75
C SER A 30 -17.41 15.16 -22.65
N ALA A 31 -16.62 14.13 -22.35
CA ALA A 31 -16.94 13.26 -21.23
C ALA A 31 -17.17 14.20 -20.05
N ASP A 32 -18.35 14.12 -19.44
CA ASP A 32 -18.67 14.92 -18.27
C ASP A 32 -17.71 14.47 -17.16
N THR A 33 -16.70 15.30 -16.91
CA THR A 33 -15.69 15.07 -15.87
C THR A 33 -16.07 15.75 -14.56
N THR A 34 -17.27 16.33 -14.46
CA THR A 34 -17.75 16.93 -13.23
C THR A 34 -17.92 15.85 -12.16
N PRO A 35 -17.33 16.02 -10.96
CA PRO A 35 -17.55 15.10 -9.87
C PRO A 35 -19.05 14.92 -9.60
N ARG A 36 -19.49 13.67 -9.47
CA ARG A 36 -20.91 13.34 -9.23
C ARG A 36 -21.30 13.54 -7.76
N VAL A 37 -20.31 13.70 -6.90
CA VAL A 37 -20.46 13.89 -5.46
C VAL A 37 -19.56 15.00 -4.98
N THR A 38 -19.99 15.69 -3.91
CA THR A 38 -19.16 16.69 -3.23
C THR A 38 -18.58 16.07 -1.99
N ILE A 39 -17.27 15.85 -1.99
CA ILE A 39 -16.53 15.41 -0.80
C ILE A 39 -16.10 16.65 -0.04
N SER A 40 -16.50 16.74 1.22
CA SER A 40 -16.21 17.86 2.12
C SER A 40 -15.33 17.46 3.30
N SER A 41 -15.08 16.17 3.49
CA SER A 41 -14.20 15.66 4.54
C SER A 41 -13.63 14.31 4.18
N VAL A 42 -12.39 14.04 4.63
CA VAL A 42 -11.69 12.77 4.45
C VAL A 42 -11.42 12.15 5.82
N LYS A 43 -11.82 10.89 6.02
CA LYS A 43 -11.58 10.10 7.22
C LYS A 43 -10.61 8.97 6.88
N VAL A 44 -9.63 8.73 7.74
CA VAL A 44 -8.55 7.78 7.44
C VAL A 44 -8.36 6.81 8.61
N PHE A 45 -8.28 5.51 8.30
CA PHE A 45 -8.04 4.43 9.26
C PHE A 45 -7.05 3.45 8.68
N GLY A 46 -6.00 3.10 9.43
CA GLY A 46 -4.99 2.18 8.90
C GLY A 46 -3.71 2.16 9.70
N ASP A 47 -2.62 1.95 9.00
CA ASP A 47 -1.31 1.76 9.59
C ASP A 47 -0.30 2.86 9.23
N SER A 48 0.98 2.51 9.16
CA SER A 48 2.09 3.45 8.87
C SER A 48 2.03 4.10 7.50
N LEU A 49 1.37 3.47 6.51
CA LEU A 49 1.21 4.06 5.18
C LEU A 49 0.34 5.31 5.19
N GLN A 50 -0.51 5.44 6.20
CA GLN A 50 -1.52 6.50 6.35
C GLN A 50 -1.27 7.40 7.56
N ASP A 51 -0.32 7.07 8.43
CA ASP A 51 -0.04 7.83 9.66
C ASP A 51 0.55 9.21 9.36
N SER A 52 -0.21 10.27 9.67
CA SER A 52 0.18 11.67 9.46
C SER A 52 1.13 12.23 10.53
N GLY A 53 1.64 11.40 11.43
CA GLY A 53 2.61 11.83 12.44
C GLY A 53 2.20 11.57 13.89
N THR A 54 1.53 10.45 14.16
CA THR A 54 1.17 10.03 15.53
C THR A 54 2.36 9.95 16.47
N PHE A 55 3.54 9.61 15.95
CA PHE A 55 4.82 9.54 16.69
C PHE A 55 5.68 10.81 16.58
N GLY A 56 5.15 11.89 15.98
CA GLY A 56 5.91 13.11 15.70
C GLY A 56 6.66 13.08 14.36
N TYR A 57 6.58 11.99 13.63
CA TYR A 57 7.15 11.82 12.28
C TYR A 57 6.24 10.93 11.42
N LYS A 58 6.45 10.93 10.12
CA LYS A 58 5.78 10.03 9.16
C LYS A 58 6.73 8.90 8.77
N PHE A 59 6.17 7.77 8.36
CA PHE A 59 6.94 6.59 7.93
C PHE A 59 7.39 6.72 6.47
N THR A 60 8.13 7.79 6.21
CA THR A 60 8.71 8.14 4.91
C THR A 60 9.89 9.09 5.11
N LEU A 61 10.46 9.62 4.03
CA LEU A 61 11.50 10.65 4.08
C LEU A 61 10.99 11.92 4.78
N GLN A 62 11.81 12.51 5.64
CA GLN A 62 11.44 13.71 6.36
C GLN A 62 11.88 14.98 5.62
N GLN A 63 10.96 15.91 5.48
CA GLN A 63 11.16 17.29 5.00
C GLN A 63 10.01 18.16 5.50
N ALA A 64 10.13 19.48 5.32
CA ALA A 64 9.11 20.45 5.77
C ALA A 64 7.71 20.17 5.18
N ASP A 65 7.66 19.76 3.91
CA ASP A 65 6.43 19.34 3.22
C ASP A 65 6.63 17.92 2.68
N ASN A 66 6.15 16.93 3.46
CA ASN A 66 6.27 15.52 3.13
C ASN A 66 4.90 14.83 3.10
N PRO A 67 3.98 15.22 2.20
CA PRO A 67 2.64 14.67 2.17
C PRO A 67 2.68 13.18 1.77
N ILE A 68 2.08 12.34 2.61
CA ILE A 68 1.78 10.94 2.30
C ILE A 68 0.54 10.86 1.41
N TYR A 69 0.25 9.70 0.85
CA TYR A 69 -0.79 9.56 -0.17
C TYR A 69 -2.19 10.02 0.28
N VAL A 70 -2.58 9.78 1.52
CA VAL A 70 -3.90 10.22 2.05
C VAL A 70 -4.00 11.73 2.18
N GLU A 71 -2.90 12.41 2.53
CA GLU A 71 -2.85 13.87 2.60
C GLU A 71 -2.94 14.48 1.19
N ARG A 72 -2.29 13.84 0.20
CA ARG A 72 -2.42 14.24 -1.22
C ARG A 72 -3.84 14.06 -1.75
N ILE A 73 -4.53 12.96 -1.35
CA ILE A 73 -5.93 12.75 -1.70
C ILE A 73 -6.81 13.81 -1.03
N ALA A 74 -6.62 14.07 0.25
CA ALA A 74 -7.37 15.09 0.97
C ALA A 74 -7.19 16.49 0.34
N ALA A 75 -5.98 16.82 -0.08
CA ALA A 75 -5.68 18.08 -0.75
C ALA A 75 -6.44 18.26 -2.08
N ASN A 76 -6.77 17.19 -2.81
CA ASN A 76 -7.60 17.25 -4.01
C ASN A 76 -9.02 17.76 -3.72
N TYR A 77 -9.46 17.63 -2.47
CA TYR A 77 -10.76 18.15 -1.99
C TYR A 77 -10.62 19.43 -1.15
N GLY A 78 -9.44 20.07 -1.18
CA GLY A 78 -9.16 21.27 -0.38
C GLY A 78 -9.08 21.00 1.13
N GLN A 79 -8.87 19.74 1.54
CA GLN A 79 -8.80 19.34 2.94
C GLN A 79 -7.36 19.14 3.40
N THR A 80 -7.11 19.44 4.68
CA THR A 80 -5.83 19.15 5.36
C THR A 80 -6.09 18.13 6.45
N LEU A 81 -5.32 17.03 6.45
CA LEU A 81 -5.40 16.00 7.48
C LEU A 81 -4.51 16.33 8.67
N CYS A 82 -4.94 15.91 9.85
CA CYS A 82 -4.11 15.79 11.03
C CYS A 82 -4.44 14.49 11.77
N ASN A 83 -3.44 13.95 12.50
CA ASN A 83 -3.58 12.72 13.26
C ASN A 83 -4.47 12.94 14.50
N PHE A 84 -5.49 12.07 14.64
CA PHE A 84 -6.38 12.05 15.81
C PHE A 84 -5.67 11.54 17.06
N PHE A 85 -4.81 10.55 16.92
CA PHE A 85 -4.01 10.01 18.01
C PHE A 85 -2.62 10.64 18.05
N VAL A 86 -2.08 10.78 19.26
CA VAL A 86 -0.66 11.09 19.53
C VAL A 86 -0.09 10.02 20.47
N PHE A 87 1.14 9.60 20.20
CA PHE A 87 1.87 8.70 21.10
C PHE A 87 2.47 9.50 22.26
N THR A 88 2.16 9.09 23.49
CA THR A 88 2.58 9.78 24.72
C THR A 88 3.89 9.24 25.31
N GLY A 89 4.58 8.36 24.57
CA GLY A 89 5.74 7.62 25.07
C GLY A 89 5.41 6.21 25.55
N THR A 90 4.19 5.96 26.01
CA THR A 90 3.75 4.65 26.52
C THR A 90 2.41 4.20 25.98
N THR A 91 1.54 5.12 25.60
CA THR A 91 0.18 4.84 25.11
C THR A 91 -0.23 5.85 24.04
N PHE A 92 -1.43 5.71 23.53
CA PHE A 92 -2.04 6.64 22.58
C PHE A 92 -3.14 7.44 23.24
N ALA A 93 -3.19 8.73 22.97
CA ALA A 93 -4.23 9.63 23.47
C ALA A 93 -4.80 10.46 22.30
N PRO A 94 -6.03 10.99 22.40
CA PRO A 94 -6.55 11.96 21.45
C PRO A 94 -5.65 13.19 21.36
N ASN A 95 -5.46 13.71 20.16
CA ASN A 95 -4.68 14.91 19.91
C ASN A 95 -5.45 16.17 20.36
N THR A 96 -5.14 16.63 21.54
CA THR A 96 -5.79 17.84 22.10
C THR A 96 -5.14 19.15 21.62
N ALA A 97 -3.97 19.08 20.96
CA ALA A 97 -3.29 20.25 20.40
C ALA A 97 -3.93 20.72 19.07
N LYS A 98 -4.70 19.84 18.41
CA LYS A 98 -5.41 20.11 17.17
C LYS A 98 -6.83 19.58 17.26
N THR A 99 -7.79 20.37 16.81
CA THR A 99 -9.21 19.95 16.76
C THR A 99 -9.61 19.54 15.35
N GLY A 100 -10.63 18.69 15.22
CA GLY A 100 -11.14 18.27 13.93
C GLY A 100 -10.24 17.32 13.16
N CYS A 101 -9.26 16.69 13.82
CA CYS A 101 -8.40 15.70 13.20
C CYS A 101 -9.18 14.44 12.81
N THR A 102 -9.05 14.01 11.56
CA THR A 102 -9.82 12.91 10.97
C THR A 102 -8.95 11.76 10.47
N ASN A 103 -7.65 11.81 10.70
CA ASN A 103 -6.74 10.70 10.43
C ASN A 103 -6.50 9.92 11.73
N TYR A 104 -7.07 8.72 11.80
CA TYR A 104 -6.97 7.81 12.95
C TYR A 104 -5.86 6.76 12.78
N ALA A 105 -5.20 6.71 11.61
CA ALA A 105 -4.16 5.74 11.31
C ALA A 105 -2.95 5.88 12.25
N ILE A 106 -2.38 4.74 12.62
CA ILE A 106 -1.24 4.66 13.55
C ILE A 106 -0.20 3.70 12.98
N GLY A 107 1.05 4.15 12.92
CA GLY A 107 2.17 3.30 12.51
C GLY A 107 2.23 1.98 13.27
N GLY A 108 2.37 0.87 12.56
CA GLY A 108 2.29 -0.48 13.14
C GLY A 108 0.87 -0.99 13.36
N GLY A 109 -0.15 -0.31 12.83
CA GLY A 109 -1.55 -0.73 12.89
C GLY A 109 -1.76 -2.14 12.35
N ARG A 110 -2.63 -2.92 12.99
CA ARG A 110 -2.99 -4.32 12.67
C ARG A 110 -4.49 -4.52 12.73
N ILE A 111 -4.98 -5.48 11.99
CA ILE A 111 -6.36 -5.96 12.12
C ILE A 111 -6.50 -6.77 13.43
N THR A 112 -5.43 -7.46 13.83
CA THR A 112 -5.39 -8.29 15.04
C THR A 112 -4.16 -7.95 15.89
N TYR A 113 -4.26 -6.88 16.68
CA TYR A 113 -3.20 -6.52 17.63
C TYR A 113 -3.37 -7.29 18.93
N THR A 114 -2.32 -7.98 19.40
CA THR A 114 -2.32 -8.83 20.60
C THR A 114 -1.40 -8.31 21.70
N GLY A 115 -0.77 -7.16 21.51
CA GLY A 115 0.12 -6.56 22.50
C GLY A 115 -0.62 -5.87 23.65
N ALA A 116 0.09 -5.04 24.39
CA ALA A 116 -0.44 -4.33 25.54
C ALA A 116 -1.71 -3.54 25.20
N GLY A 117 -2.75 -3.65 26.06
CA GLY A 117 -4.07 -3.06 25.83
C GLY A 117 -5.00 -3.90 24.96
N GLY A 118 -4.49 -4.97 24.31
CA GLY A 118 -5.30 -5.93 23.56
C GLY A 118 -6.21 -5.28 22.51
N ALA A 119 -7.44 -5.76 22.41
CA ALA A 119 -8.42 -5.28 21.42
C ALA A 119 -8.81 -3.80 21.60
N ALA A 120 -8.64 -3.20 22.77
CA ALA A 120 -8.97 -1.79 23.01
C ALA A 120 -7.86 -0.83 22.53
N ASN A 121 -6.67 -1.34 22.23
CA ASN A 121 -5.56 -0.51 21.74
C ASN A 121 -5.85 0.00 20.32
N PRO A 122 -5.68 1.30 20.01
CA PRO A 122 -5.93 1.86 18.67
C PRO A 122 -4.91 1.40 17.62
N LEU A 123 -3.91 0.59 17.98
CA LEU A 123 -3.16 -0.21 17.02
C LEU A 123 -4.02 -1.29 16.34
N ASN A 124 -5.21 -1.63 16.86
CA ASN A 124 -6.23 -2.34 16.08
C ASN A 124 -6.93 -1.35 15.15
N VAL A 125 -6.87 -1.57 13.84
CA VAL A 125 -7.55 -0.72 12.85
C VAL A 125 -9.07 -0.71 13.08
N GLY A 126 -9.64 -1.83 13.51
CA GLY A 126 -11.05 -1.89 13.93
C GLY A 126 -11.39 -0.93 15.09
N THR A 127 -10.46 -0.76 16.05
CA THR A 127 -10.63 0.17 17.18
C THR A 127 -10.54 1.63 16.71
N GLN A 128 -9.72 1.94 15.72
CA GLN A 128 -9.67 3.28 15.12
C GLN A 128 -11.04 3.65 14.50
N MET A 129 -11.60 2.74 13.70
CA MET A 129 -12.93 2.92 13.09
C MET A 129 -14.03 3.03 14.15
N ALA A 130 -13.99 2.20 15.18
CA ALA A 130 -14.94 2.23 16.28
C ALA A 130 -14.86 3.54 17.11
N ALA A 131 -13.66 4.10 17.28
CA ALA A 131 -13.46 5.38 17.97
C ALA A 131 -14.16 6.54 17.23
N TYR A 132 -14.06 6.57 15.90
CA TYR A 132 -14.82 7.54 15.10
C TYR A 132 -16.32 7.28 15.17
N ALA A 133 -16.75 6.03 15.00
CA ALA A 133 -18.16 5.63 15.01
C ALA A 133 -18.87 5.89 16.35
N ALA A 134 -18.12 5.89 17.46
CA ALA A 134 -18.65 6.24 18.78
C ALA A 134 -18.97 7.74 18.92
N ALA A 135 -18.32 8.60 18.13
CA ALA A 135 -18.56 10.04 18.12
C ALA A 135 -19.73 10.45 17.21
N GLY A 136 -20.19 9.57 16.30
CA GLY A 136 -21.28 9.90 15.39
C GLY A 136 -21.41 8.92 14.22
N SER A 137 -22.02 9.43 13.14
CA SER A 137 -22.22 8.73 11.86
C SER A 137 -21.49 9.46 10.74
N TYR A 138 -21.34 8.80 9.60
CA TYR A 138 -20.76 9.40 8.40
C TYR A 138 -21.83 10.20 7.63
N GLY A 139 -21.44 11.36 7.11
CA GLY A 139 -22.24 12.18 6.22
C GLY A 139 -22.03 11.83 4.75
N ALA A 140 -22.94 12.30 3.90
CA ALA A 140 -22.84 12.08 2.45
C ALA A 140 -21.60 12.73 1.79
N GLY A 141 -20.98 13.71 2.45
CA GLY A 141 -19.74 14.34 2.01
C GLY A 141 -18.47 13.74 2.60
N ASP A 142 -18.55 12.61 3.33
CA ASP A 142 -17.37 11.96 3.90
C ASP A 142 -16.79 10.93 2.91
N LEU A 143 -15.51 11.07 2.58
CA LEU A 143 -14.70 10.04 1.94
C LEU A 143 -13.93 9.30 3.03
N VAL A 144 -14.10 7.98 3.10
CA VAL A 144 -13.40 7.12 4.06
C VAL A 144 -12.30 6.35 3.33
N ILE A 145 -11.07 6.38 3.83
CA ILE A 145 -9.94 5.64 3.26
C ILE A 145 -9.41 4.67 4.32
N ILE A 146 -9.34 3.40 3.97
CA ILE A 146 -9.00 2.32 4.91
C ILE A 146 -7.93 1.42 4.29
N ASP A 147 -6.91 1.08 5.07
CA ASP A 147 -6.01 -0.04 4.80
C ASP A 147 -5.75 -0.86 6.07
N GLY A 148 -5.06 -1.98 5.90
CA GLY A 148 -4.63 -2.84 7.00
C GLY A 148 -4.27 -4.24 6.54
N GLY A 149 -3.63 -4.99 7.42
CA GLY A 149 -3.27 -6.38 7.19
C GLY A 149 -1.82 -6.59 6.74
N GLY A 150 -1.12 -5.55 6.28
CA GLY A 150 0.29 -5.67 5.90
C GLY A 150 1.19 -6.07 7.08
N ASN A 151 0.97 -5.47 8.24
CA ASN A 151 1.67 -5.84 9.47
C ASN A 151 1.26 -7.22 9.99
N ASP A 152 -0.03 -7.59 9.88
CA ASP A 152 -0.51 -8.94 10.25
C ASP A 152 0.14 -10.02 9.36
N GLY A 153 0.27 -9.77 8.06
CA GLY A 153 0.98 -10.65 7.12
C GLY A 153 2.46 -10.79 7.49
N ALA A 154 3.12 -9.70 7.86
CA ALA A 154 4.50 -9.73 8.33
C ALA A 154 4.65 -10.52 9.63
N ASP A 155 3.74 -10.34 10.58
CA ASP A 155 3.72 -11.11 11.84
C ASP A 155 3.51 -12.61 11.57
N LEU A 156 2.63 -12.96 10.63
CA LEU A 156 2.38 -14.36 10.25
C LEU A 156 3.65 -15.03 9.68
N VAL A 157 4.34 -14.33 8.77
CA VAL A 157 5.61 -14.83 8.23
C VAL A 157 6.66 -14.96 9.33
N GLY A 158 6.81 -13.93 10.19
CA GLY A 158 7.73 -13.96 11.32
C GLY A 158 7.48 -15.16 12.25
N ALA A 159 6.22 -15.36 12.65
CA ALA A 159 5.83 -16.47 13.51
C ALA A 159 6.04 -17.85 12.84
N TYR A 160 5.75 -17.98 11.55
CA TYR A 160 6.02 -19.21 10.80
C TYR A 160 7.51 -19.57 10.75
N LEU A 161 8.36 -18.58 10.55
CA LEU A 161 9.82 -18.80 10.49
C LEU A 161 10.44 -19.13 11.85
N THR A 162 9.71 -18.94 12.96
CA THR A 162 10.16 -19.38 14.29
C THR A 162 9.86 -20.85 14.61
N ILE A 163 9.06 -21.53 13.79
CA ILE A 163 8.62 -22.93 14.04
C ILE A 163 9.79 -23.86 14.44
N PRO A 164 10.93 -23.86 13.72
CA PRO A 164 12.04 -24.73 14.09
C PRO A 164 12.72 -24.36 15.43
N LYS A 165 12.54 -23.13 15.89
CA LYS A 165 13.21 -22.60 17.10
C LYS A 165 12.36 -22.80 18.36
N ASP A 166 11.03 -22.75 18.25
CA ASP A 166 10.11 -22.75 19.40
C ASP A 166 9.01 -23.82 19.31
N ALA A 167 9.20 -24.83 18.47
CA ALA A 167 8.23 -25.91 18.24
C ALA A 167 6.82 -25.39 17.89
N ALA A 168 6.75 -24.39 17.05
CA ALA A 168 5.52 -23.74 16.56
C ALA A 168 4.71 -22.99 17.66
N LYS A 169 5.32 -22.66 18.80
CA LYS A 169 4.61 -21.97 19.88
C LYS A 169 4.11 -20.59 19.46
N SER A 170 5.01 -19.77 18.88
CA SER A 170 4.66 -18.42 18.41
C SER A 170 3.65 -18.46 17.27
N TYR A 171 3.82 -19.40 16.34
CA TYR A 171 2.91 -19.57 15.21
C TYR A 171 1.51 -19.99 15.68
N SER A 172 1.42 -20.98 16.57
CA SER A 172 0.15 -21.41 17.15
C SER A 172 -0.55 -20.32 17.93
N ALA A 173 0.21 -19.51 18.70
CA ALA A 173 -0.34 -18.39 19.45
C ALA A 173 -0.95 -17.33 18.50
N LEU A 174 -0.26 -17.00 17.40
CA LEU A 174 -0.78 -16.06 16.42
C LEU A 174 -2.04 -16.63 15.73
N LEU A 175 -1.98 -17.86 15.24
CA LEU A 175 -3.13 -18.52 14.59
C LEU A 175 -4.34 -18.57 15.54
N GLY A 176 -4.12 -18.82 16.82
CA GLY A 176 -5.15 -18.89 17.86
C GLY A 176 -5.89 -17.58 18.12
N THR A 177 -5.46 -16.46 17.55
CA THR A 177 -6.21 -15.20 17.59
C THR A 177 -7.46 -15.22 16.72
N LEU A 178 -7.52 -16.11 15.73
CA LEU A 178 -8.62 -16.20 14.75
C LEU A 178 -9.10 -17.62 14.49
N LEU A 179 -8.25 -18.62 14.71
CA LEU A 179 -8.56 -20.03 14.41
C LEU A 179 -8.77 -20.83 15.71
N THR A 180 -9.54 -21.88 15.62
CA THR A 180 -9.80 -22.78 16.75
C THR A 180 -8.60 -23.68 17.04
N PRO A 181 -8.44 -24.14 18.30
CA PRO A 181 -7.40 -25.11 18.66
C PRO A 181 -7.46 -26.40 17.83
N ALA A 182 -8.66 -26.85 17.44
CA ALA A 182 -8.85 -28.03 16.60
C ALA A 182 -8.27 -27.84 15.19
N GLN A 183 -8.51 -26.70 14.56
CA GLN A 183 -7.95 -26.38 13.22
C GLN A 183 -6.41 -26.32 13.27
N ILE A 184 -5.86 -25.67 14.30
CA ILE A 184 -4.42 -25.54 14.49
C ILE A 184 -3.81 -26.91 14.74
N GLY A 185 -4.37 -27.69 15.66
CA GLY A 185 -3.91 -29.03 15.99
C GLY A 185 -3.89 -29.97 14.78
N ALA A 186 -4.97 -29.97 14.00
CA ALA A 186 -5.05 -30.77 12.78
C ALA A 186 -3.97 -30.36 11.75
N ALA A 187 -3.73 -29.08 11.57
CA ALA A 187 -2.71 -28.58 10.63
C ALA A 187 -1.30 -28.99 11.05
N LEU A 188 -0.95 -28.86 12.34
CA LEU A 188 0.37 -29.21 12.84
C LEU A 188 0.62 -30.72 12.79
N GLN A 189 -0.40 -31.54 13.10
CA GLN A 189 -0.32 -33.02 13.01
C GLN A 189 -0.23 -33.51 11.56
N GLY A 190 -0.80 -32.79 10.60
CA GLY A 190 -0.76 -33.14 9.18
C GLY A 190 0.59 -32.90 8.49
N GLY A 191 1.59 -32.41 9.21
CA GLY A 191 2.95 -32.21 8.73
C GLY A 191 3.23 -30.83 8.10
N ALA A 192 4.40 -30.69 7.49
CA ALA A 192 4.93 -29.39 7.05
C ALA A 192 4.01 -28.68 6.03
N THR A 193 3.42 -29.42 5.10
CA THR A 193 2.55 -28.85 4.07
C THR A 193 1.27 -28.24 4.68
N THR A 194 0.59 -28.98 5.54
CA THR A 194 -0.65 -28.51 6.18
C THR A 194 -0.35 -27.36 7.17
N THR A 195 0.79 -27.44 7.86
CA THR A 195 1.30 -26.37 8.72
C THR A 195 1.54 -25.08 7.93
N ALA A 196 2.06 -25.17 6.72
CA ALA A 196 2.23 -24.01 5.85
C ALA A 196 0.89 -23.50 5.31
N GLN A 197 -0.01 -24.40 4.90
CA GLN A 197 -1.30 -24.02 4.29
C GLN A 197 -2.26 -23.32 5.25
N ILE A 198 -2.22 -23.62 6.55
CA ILE A 198 -3.13 -22.99 7.54
C ILE A 198 -2.91 -21.48 7.64
N GLY A 199 -1.75 -20.95 7.23
CA GLY A 199 -1.52 -19.52 7.11
C GLY A 199 -2.48 -18.84 6.13
N GLY A 200 -2.85 -19.50 5.03
CA GLY A 200 -3.90 -19.04 4.12
C GLY A 200 -5.28 -18.99 4.79
N THR A 201 -5.64 -20.03 5.56
CA THR A 201 -6.89 -20.05 6.35
C THR A 201 -6.92 -18.91 7.37
N TYR A 202 -5.80 -18.65 8.04
CA TYR A 202 -5.68 -17.50 8.96
C TYR A 202 -5.90 -16.18 8.24
N MET A 203 -5.31 -15.98 7.07
CA MET A 203 -5.44 -14.75 6.30
C MET A 203 -6.86 -14.55 5.76
N THR A 204 -7.57 -15.61 5.40
CA THR A 204 -9.01 -15.55 5.08
C THR A 204 -9.82 -15.09 6.31
N ALA A 205 -9.59 -15.69 7.47
CA ALA A 205 -10.27 -15.27 8.72
C ALA A 205 -9.92 -13.83 9.14
N LEU A 206 -8.70 -13.38 8.82
CA LEU A 206 -8.27 -11.99 9.04
C LEU A 206 -9.06 -11.02 8.15
N ALA A 207 -9.29 -11.36 6.88
CA ALA A 207 -10.12 -10.57 5.97
C ALA A 207 -11.59 -10.52 6.44
N ASP A 208 -12.13 -11.63 6.93
CA ASP A 208 -13.47 -11.68 7.54
C ASP A 208 -13.58 -10.71 8.73
N LYS A 209 -12.59 -10.73 9.63
CA LYS A 209 -12.54 -9.81 10.77
C LYS A 209 -12.42 -8.35 10.33
N PHE A 210 -11.60 -8.06 9.33
CA PHE A 210 -11.44 -6.71 8.79
C PHE A 210 -12.74 -6.21 8.19
N TYR A 211 -13.37 -7.02 7.33
CA TYR A 211 -14.69 -6.72 6.77
C TYR A 211 -15.74 -6.47 7.86
N ALA A 212 -15.80 -7.33 8.89
CA ALA A 212 -16.75 -7.16 9.99
C ALA A 212 -16.57 -5.81 10.69
N SER A 213 -15.32 -5.36 10.90
CA SER A 213 -15.01 -4.06 11.47
C SER A 213 -15.43 -2.90 10.56
N ILE A 214 -15.12 -3.00 9.25
CA ILE A 214 -15.53 -2.02 8.24
C ILE A 214 -17.06 -1.94 8.20
N LYS A 215 -17.73 -3.09 8.13
CA LYS A 215 -19.18 -3.14 8.10
C LYS A 215 -19.81 -2.46 9.32
N ALA A 216 -19.41 -2.87 10.51
CA ALA A 216 -20.04 -2.41 11.74
C ALA A 216 -19.76 -0.93 12.07
N SER A 217 -18.53 -0.46 11.79
CA SER A 217 -18.06 0.87 12.22
C SER A 217 -18.01 1.90 11.08
N VAL A 218 -18.20 1.49 9.82
CA VAL A 218 -18.16 2.40 8.66
C VAL A 218 -19.45 2.30 7.84
N LEU A 219 -19.74 1.14 7.25
CA LEU A 219 -20.86 0.99 6.32
C LEU A 219 -22.23 1.08 7.02
N ASP A 220 -22.38 0.40 8.16
CA ASP A 220 -23.61 0.44 8.97
C ASP A 220 -23.76 1.77 9.74
N LYS A 221 -22.70 2.62 9.74
CA LYS A 221 -22.72 3.99 10.28
C LYS A 221 -22.97 5.05 9.22
N GLY A 222 -23.37 4.63 8.02
CA GLY A 222 -23.87 5.53 6.97
C GLY A 222 -22.82 6.00 5.96
N ALA A 223 -21.59 5.48 5.97
CA ALA A 223 -20.60 5.83 4.96
C ALA A 223 -21.05 5.37 3.55
N THR A 224 -20.98 6.29 2.59
CA THR A 224 -21.39 6.06 1.19
C THR A 224 -20.23 6.15 0.21
N HIS A 225 -19.08 6.67 0.62
CA HIS A 225 -17.89 6.79 -0.20
C HIS A 225 -16.69 6.22 0.57
N VAL A 226 -16.39 4.95 0.32
CA VAL A 226 -15.37 4.20 1.05
C VAL A 226 -14.34 3.65 0.07
N VAL A 227 -13.07 3.93 0.32
CA VAL A 227 -11.92 3.34 -0.38
C VAL A 227 -11.27 2.35 0.58
N VAL A 228 -11.14 1.11 0.15
CA VAL A 228 -10.39 0.08 0.87
C VAL A 228 -9.25 -0.38 -0.02
N MET A 229 -8.04 -0.40 0.50
CA MET A 229 -6.90 -1.00 -0.21
C MET A 229 -6.72 -2.45 0.24
N ASN A 230 -6.46 -3.35 -0.71
CA ASN A 230 -5.99 -4.68 -0.39
C ASN A 230 -4.50 -4.65 0.03
N ILE A 231 -4.02 -5.75 0.63
CA ILE A 231 -2.61 -5.85 1.04
C ILE A 231 -1.73 -5.90 -0.22
N PRO A 232 -0.71 -5.02 -0.35
CA PRO A 232 0.25 -5.10 -1.46
C PRO A 232 1.06 -6.40 -1.39
N ASP A 233 1.73 -6.77 -2.48
CA ASP A 233 2.65 -7.92 -2.44
C ASP A 233 3.91 -7.56 -1.64
N ILE A 234 3.77 -7.61 -0.31
CA ILE A 234 4.86 -7.28 0.61
C ILE A 234 6.11 -8.14 0.41
N THR A 235 6.00 -9.28 -0.30
CA THR A 235 7.17 -10.13 -0.59
C THR A 235 8.20 -9.41 -1.46
N PHE A 236 7.82 -8.39 -2.21
CA PHE A 236 8.72 -7.57 -3.00
C PHE A 236 9.37 -6.40 -2.24
N THR A 237 8.98 -6.15 -1.00
CA THR A 237 9.65 -5.13 -0.20
C THR A 237 11.09 -5.54 0.14
N PRO A 238 12.03 -4.59 0.30
CA PRO A 238 13.40 -4.92 0.69
C PRO A 238 13.49 -5.80 1.95
N ARG A 239 12.61 -5.58 2.94
CA ARG A 239 12.51 -6.40 4.16
C ARG A 239 12.27 -7.87 3.83
N PHE A 240 11.24 -8.15 3.02
CA PHE A 240 10.91 -9.53 2.67
C PHE A 240 11.92 -10.16 1.71
N GLN A 241 12.53 -9.38 0.83
CA GLN A 241 13.61 -9.88 -0.01
C GLN A 241 14.80 -10.36 0.84
N MET A 242 15.19 -9.62 1.89
CA MET A 242 16.23 -10.05 2.84
C MET A 242 15.82 -11.31 3.60
N VAL A 243 14.55 -11.44 4.03
CA VAL A 243 14.05 -12.67 4.66
C VAL A 243 14.18 -13.87 3.71
N LEU A 244 13.75 -13.70 2.44
CA LEU A 244 13.83 -14.75 1.42
C LEU A 244 15.28 -15.13 1.09
N ASP A 245 16.20 -14.16 1.06
CA ASP A 245 17.62 -14.40 0.86
C ASP A 245 18.23 -15.14 2.07
N GLY A 246 17.77 -14.83 3.29
CA GLY A 246 18.10 -15.59 4.49
C GLY A 246 17.66 -17.05 4.44
N ILE A 247 16.44 -17.31 3.91
CA ILE A 247 15.93 -18.67 3.69
C ILE A 247 16.80 -19.40 2.67
N ALA A 248 17.18 -18.74 1.58
CA ALA A 248 18.07 -19.30 0.57
C ALA A 248 19.42 -19.69 1.16
N ALA A 249 20.02 -18.82 1.96
CA ALA A 249 21.30 -19.09 2.63
C ALA A 249 21.20 -20.25 3.63
N ALA A 250 20.14 -20.29 4.45
CA ALA A 250 19.87 -21.36 5.41
C ALA A 250 19.63 -22.73 4.74
N SER A 251 19.17 -22.73 3.48
CA SER A 251 18.97 -23.92 2.66
C SER A 251 20.23 -24.37 1.88
N GLY A 252 21.41 -23.82 2.23
CA GLY A 252 22.69 -24.19 1.63
C GLY A 252 23.07 -23.41 0.37
N GLY A 253 22.31 -22.40 -0.03
CA GLY A 253 22.58 -21.60 -1.24
C GLY A 253 22.42 -22.39 -2.54
N GLY A 254 23.03 -21.88 -3.63
CA GLY A 254 22.98 -22.54 -4.94
C GLY A 254 21.55 -22.83 -5.41
N THR A 255 21.36 -23.95 -6.11
CA THR A 255 20.05 -24.36 -6.65
C THR A 255 19.05 -24.69 -5.54
N ALA A 256 19.49 -25.35 -4.45
CA ALA A 256 18.62 -25.67 -3.32
C ALA A 256 18.10 -24.40 -2.64
N GLY A 257 18.98 -23.43 -2.38
CA GLY A 257 18.62 -22.13 -1.81
C GLY A 257 17.67 -21.35 -2.73
N ALA A 258 17.94 -21.31 -4.03
CA ALA A 258 17.05 -20.65 -4.99
C ALA A 258 15.66 -21.27 -5.00
N THR A 259 15.57 -22.61 -4.94
CA THR A 259 14.30 -23.34 -4.86
C THR A 259 13.53 -23.01 -3.57
N ALA A 260 14.22 -23.06 -2.42
CA ALA A 260 13.60 -22.74 -1.14
C ALA A 260 13.09 -21.29 -1.09
N ARG A 261 13.86 -20.36 -1.64
CA ARG A 261 13.48 -18.95 -1.77
C ARG A 261 12.19 -18.78 -2.58
N ALA A 262 12.13 -19.39 -3.77
CA ALA A 262 10.98 -19.31 -4.66
C ALA A 262 9.72 -19.94 -4.04
N GLN A 263 9.86 -21.11 -3.40
CA GLN A 263 8.76 -21.78 -2.71
C GLN A 263 8.23 -20.95 -1.53
N SER A 264 9.12 -20.36 -0.73
CA SER A 264 8.72 -19.50 0.38
C SER A 264 8.04 -18.22 -0.10
N GLN A 265 8.54 -17.60 -1.17
CA GLN A 265 7.90 -16.43 -1.77
C GLN A 265 6.49 -16.77 -2.26
N ALA A 266 6.33 -17.88 -2.99
CA ALA A 266 5.03 -18.33 -3.47
C ALA A 266 4.06 -18.65 -2.31
N LEU A 267 4.53 -19.25 -1.23
CA LEU A 267 3.73 -19.50 -0.03
C LEU A 267 3.22 -18.19 0.59
N PHE A 268 4.10 -17.23 0.82
CA PHE A 268 3.72 -15.94 1.44
C PHE A 268 2.80 -15.13 0.53
N GLN A 269 3.04 -15.15 -0.79
CA GLN A 269 2.12 -14.57 -1.78
C GLN A 269 0.75 -15.25 -1.73
N GLY A 270 0.71 -16.59 -1.59
CA GLY A 270 -0.53 -17.33 -1.43
C GLY A 270 -1.34 -16.90 -0.20
N TRP A 271 -0.69 -16.63 0.91
CA TRP A 271 -1.35 -16.13 2.12
C TRP A 271 -1.96 -14.74 1.93
N ILE A 272 -1.19 -13.82 1.33
CA ILE A 272 -1.67 -12.47 1.02
C ILE A 272 -2.84 -12.53 0.03
N SER A 273 -2.71 -13.38 -0.99
CA SER A 273 -3.77 -13.58 -1.99
C SER A 273 -5.05 -14.15 -1.38
N ALA A 274 -4.96 -15.01 -0.36
CA ALA A 274 -6.12 -15.52 0.37
C ALA A 274 -6.89 -14.40 1.09
N PHE A 275 -6.17 -13.47 1.75
CA PHE A 275 -6.78 -12.29 2.35
C PHE A 275 -7.45 -11.40 1.29
N ASN A 276 -6.72 -11.09 0.23
CA ASN A 276 -7.19 -10.16 -0.81
C ASN A 276 -8.41 -10.72 -1.56
N ALA A 277 -8.43 -12.03 -1.82
CA ALA A 277 -9.56 -12.70 -2.47
C ALA A 277 -10.81 -12.70 -1.58
N GLU A 278 -10.67 -12.98 -0.28
CA GLU A 278 -11.78 -12.92 0.66
C GLU A 278 -12.31 -11.50 0.81
N LEU A 279 -11.43 -10.52 0.93
CA LEU A 279 -11.83 -9.11 1.01
C LEU A 279 -12.57 -8.67 -0.26
N ALA A 280 -12.13 -9.12 -1.44
CA ALA A 280 -12.83 -8.85 -2.69
C ALA A 280 -14.21 -9.53 -2.75
N THR A 281 -14.34 -10.72 -2.20
CA THR A 281 -15.63 -11.43 -2.09
C THR A 281 -16.62 -10.65 -1.21
N LYS A 282 -16.14 -10.06 -0.11
CA LYS A 282 -16.98 -9.31 0.85
C LYS A 282 -17.36 -7.90 0.39
N LEU A 283 -16.44 -7.20 -0.27
CA LEU A 283 -16.59 -5.77 -0.57
C LEU A 283 -16.80 -5.47 -2.07
N GLY A 284 -16.42 -6.39 -2.95
CA GLY A 284 -16.31 -6.13 -4.39
C GLY A 284 -17.64 -5.79 -5.09
N THR A 285 -18.77 -6.11 -4.47
CA THR A 285 -20.12 -5.80 -5.01
C THR A 285 -20.83 -4.65 -4.28
N ASP A 286 -20.24 -4.09 -3.21
CA ASP A 286 -20.84 -2.95 -2.51
C ASP A 286 -20.53 -1.66 -3.26
N GLU A 287 -21.54 -1.04 -3.85
CA GLU A 287 -21.38 0.17 -4.66
C GLU A 287 -20.83 1.38 -3.89
N ARG A 288 -20.94 1.37 -2.57
CA ARG A 288 -20.35 2.38 -1.68
C ARG A 288 -18.86 2.25 -1.56
N VAL A 289 -18.27 1.13 -2.02
CA VAL A 289 -16.86 0.77 -1.82
C VAL A 289 -16.10 0.78 -3.14
N ILE A 290 -14.94 1.40 -3.13
CA ILE A 290 -13.88 1.20 -4.12
C ILE A 290 -12.85 0.28 -3.46
N LEU A 291 -12.75 -0.97 -3.91
CA LEU A 291 -11.66 -1.85 -3.53
C LEU A 291 -10.49 -1.63 -4.50
N VAL A 292 -9.40 -1.07 -3.99
CA VAL A 292 -8.21 -0.76 -4.78
C VAL A 292 -7.27 -1.96 -4.78
N ASP A 293 -6.96 -2.47 -5.95
CA ASP A 293 -5.99 -3.56 -6.11
C ASP A 293 -4.55 -3.04 -6.03
N PHE A 294 -4.10 -2.80 -4.81
CA PHE A 294 -2.73 -2.38 -4.53
C PHE A 294 -1.75 -3.53 -4.71
N TYR A 295 -2.20 -4.78 -4.51
CA TYR A 295 -1.37 -5.96 -4.73
C TYR A 295 -0.80 -6.01 -6.14
N LYS A 296 -1.69 -5.93 -7.14
CA LYS A 296 -1.30 -5.95 -8.55
C LYS A 296 -0.51 -4.72 -8.95
N ALA A 297 -0.95 -3.53 -8.54
CA ALA A 297 -0.27 -2.28 -8.87
C ALA A 297 1.17 -2.26 -8.33
N PHE A 298 1.40 -2.78 -7.13
CA PHE A 298 2.72 -2.85 -6.53
C PHE A 298 3.62 -3.86 -7.26
N GLN A 299 3.10 -5.03 -7.63
CA GLN A 299 3.82 -6.00 -8.47
C GLN A 299 4.29 -5.36 -9.79
N ASP A 300 3.42 -4.60 -10.47
CA ASP A 300 3.75 -3.95 -11.73
C ASP A 300 4.83 -2.87 -11.55
N GLN A 301 4.77 -2.10 -10.46
CA GLN A 301 5.80 -1.10 -10.13
C GLN A 301 7.18 -1.74 -9.92
N VAL A 302 7.24 -2.88 -9.24
CA VAL A 302 8.51 -3.58 -8.99
C VAL A 302 9.01 -4.33 -10.21
N ALA A 303 8.11 -4.90 -11.02
CA ALA A 303 8.46 -5.63 -12.24
C ALA A 303 8.93 -4.70 -13.36
N SER A 304 8.37 -3.50 -13.46
CA SER A 304 8.65 -2.54 -14.52
C SER A 304 8.91 -1.12 -13.97
N PRO A 305 9.88 -0.94 -13.07
CA PRO A 305 10.04 0.30 -12.31
C PRO A 305 10.23 1.52 -13.21
N ALA A 306 10.93 1.40 -14.33
CA ALA A 306 11.16 2.50 -15.27
C ALA A 306 9.85 3.08 -15.86
N GLN A 307 8.81 2.26 -16.04
CA GLN A 307 7.49 2.73 -16.52
C GLN A 307 6.80 3.64 -15.50
N TYR A 308 7.18 3.53 -14.24
CA TYR A 308 6.69 4.33 -13.12
C TYR A 308 7.67 5.42 -12.70
N GLY A 309 8.71 5.71 -13.51
CA GLY A 309 9.72 6.71 -13.18
C GLY A 309 10.66 6.31 -12.02
N LEU A 310 10.64 5.03 -11.62
CA LEU A 310 11.50 4.51 -10.57
C LEU A 310 12.81 4.01 -11.17
N GLN A 311 13.92 4.44 -10.60
CA GLN A 311 15.26 3.91 -10.91
C GLN A 311 15.64 2.80 -9.94
N ASN A 312 15.07 2.80 -8.74
CA ASN A 312 15.32 1.79 -7.73
C ASN A 312 14.05 1.40 -6.99
N ALA A 313 13.65 0.13 -7.12
CA ALA A 313 12.54 -0.49 -6.42
C ALA A 313 13.01 -1.69 -5.55
N LYS A 314 14.30 -1.72 -5.15
CA LYS A 314 14.90 -2.86 -4.44
C LYS A 314 15.61 -2.49 -3.14
N THR A 315 16.14 -1.28 -3.05
CA THR A 315 16.92 -0.85 -1.89
C THR A 315 16.34 0.39 -1.26
N PRO A 316 16.42 0.54 0.07
CA PRO A 316 15.97 1.72 0.77
C PRO A 316 16.80 2.95 0.45
N ALA A 317 16.19 4.14 0.54
CA ALA A 317 16.89 5.41 0.46
C ALA A 317 17.49 5.82 1.82
N CYS A 318 16.82 5.52 2.94
CA CYS A 318 17.32 5.82 4.27
C CYS A 318 18.52 4.97 4.65
N PRO A 319 19.52 5.54 5.34
CA PRO A 319 20.66 4.77 5.84
C PRO A 319 20.24 3.80 6.94
N ILE A 320 20.88 2.63 6.95
CA ILE A 320 20.73 1.64 8.02
C ILE A 320 21.34 2.21 9.30
N LYS A 321 20.63 2.10 10.41
CA LYS A 321 21.07 2.55 11.75
C LYS A 321 21.59 1.41 12.62
N GLY A 322 21.13 0.20 12.39
CA GLY A 322 21.53 -0.98 13.16
C GLY A 322 20.84 -2.22 12.65
N VAL A 323 20.86 -3.26 13.47
CA VAL A 323 20.22 -4.55 13.19
C VAL A 323 19.26 -4.87 14.33
N GLY A 324 18.03 -5.22 14.01
CA GLY A 324 17.00 -5.62 14.96
C GLY A 324 17.24 -7.02 15.54
N SER A 325 16.45 -7.39 16.54
CA SER A 325 16.48 -8.73 17.14
C SER A 325 16.07 -9.84 16.16
N ASP A 326 15.39 -9.47 15.08
CA ASP A 326 15.02 -10.34 13.96
C ASP A 326 16.15 -10.51 12.92
N GLY A 327 17.29 -9.86 13.13
CA GLY A 327 18.43 -9.89 12.20
C GLY A 327 18.28 -8.96 11.00
N LEU A 328 17.22 -8.15 10.93
CA LEU A 328 16.96 -7.24 9.83
C LEU A 328 17.44 -5.82 10.14
N PRO A 329 17.76 -5.02 9.10
CA PRO A 329 18.14 -3.63 9.29
C PRO A 329 17.07 -2.80 9.97
N THR A 330 17.50 -1.90 10.85
CA THR A 330 16.66 -0.87 11.47
C THR A 330 16.97 0.50 10.89
N TYR A 331 15.98 1.39 10.93
CA TYR A 331 16.03 2.74 10.36
C TYR A 331 15.51 3.75 11.38
N ASP A 332 15.91 5.01 11.21
CA ASP A 332 15.49 6.11 12.05
C ASP A 332 14.88 7.22 11.17
N PHE A 333 13.56 7.25 11.08
CA PHE A 333 12.84 8.22 10.24
C PHE A 333 13.14 9.67 10.61
N PRO A 334 13.17 10.08 11.88
CA PRO A 334 13.51 11.46 12.26
C PRO A 334 14.80 11.99 11.65
N THR A 335 15.80 11.13 11.47
CA THR A 335 17.09 11.51 10.88
C THR A 335 17.20 11.26 9.37
N CYS A 336 16.26 10.53 8.78
CA CYS A 336 16.22 10.28 7.34
C CYS A 336 15.57 11.46 6.61
N THR A 337 16.30 12.56 6.52
CA THR A 337 15.82 13.79 5.89
C THR A 337 16.24 13.83 4.42
N THR A 338 15.44 14.50 3.59
CA THR A 338 15.81 14.74 2.18
C THR A 338 17.11 15.53 2.06
N ALA A 339 17.37 16.47 3.00
CA ALA A 339 18.61 17.20 3.05
C ALA A 339 19.83 16.29 3.31
N SER A 340 19.73 15.35 4.28
CA SER A 340 20.82 14.42 4.56
C SER A 340 21.07 13.45 3.39
N LEU A 341 20.00 13.00 2.71
CA LEU A 341 20.12 12.15 1.54
C LEU A 341 20.76 12.87 0.35
N SER A 342 20.38 14.13 0.11
CA SER A 342 20.96 14.97 -0.94
C SER A 342 22.45 15.25 -0.73
N ALA A 343 22.90 15.28 0.53
CA ALA A 343 24.30 15.46 0.89
C ALA A 343 25.13 14.15 0.81
N ALA A 344 24.46 12.98 0.81
CA ALA A 344 25.10 11.66 0.83
C ALA A 344 24.67 10.82 -0.38
N ILE A 345 25.22 11.11 -1.54
CA ILE A 345 24.88 10.44 -2.80
C ILE A 345 25.56 9.06 -2.83
N PRO A 346 24.80 7.94 -2.93
CA PRO A 346 25.41 6.61 -3.06
C PRO A 346 26.20 6.47 -4.37
N ALA A 347 27.28 5.70 -4.33
CA ALA A 347 28.05 5.40 -5.52
C ALA A 347 27.17 4.72 -6.58
N GLY A 348 27.18 5.25 -7.81
CA GLY A 348 26.37 4.74 -8.91
C GLY A 348 24.91 5.18 -8.92
N ALA A 349 24.46 5.96 -7.93
CA ALA A 349 23.12 6.56 -7.99
C ALA A 349 23.06 7.66 -9.07
N SER A 350 22.00 7.65 -9.86
CA SER A 350 21.71 8.70 -10.84
C SER A 350 20.81 9.77 -10.27
N GLY A 351 20.84 10.99 -10.84
CA GLY A 351 20.03 12.13 -10.37
C GLY A 351 20.75 13.10 -9.44
N GLY A 352 22.04 12.88 -9.15
CA GLY A 352 22.82 13.79 -8.29
C GLY A 352 22.21 13.93 -6.90
N ALA A 353 22.05 15.15 -6.38
CA ALA A 353 21.44 15.40 -5.07
C ALA A 353 19.97 14.94 -4.95
N ASP A 354 19.31 14.70 -6.07
CA ASP A 354 17.91 14.27 -6.13
C ASP A 354 17.74 12.75 -6.33
N TRP A 355 18.80 11.96 -6.19
CA TRP A 355 18.83 10.51 -6.43
C TRP A 355 17.70 9.75 -5.72
N TRP A 356 17.36 10.12 -4.50
CA TRP A 356 16.34 9.50 -3.66
C TRP A 356 14.90 9.70 -4.19
N LYS A 357 14.67 10.69 -5.05
CA LYS A 357 13.34 10.97 -5.63
C LYS A 357 12.85 9.88 -6.57
N SER A 358 13.73 9.04 -7.08
CA SER A 358 13.42 7.91 -7.97
C SER A 358 13.48 6.55 -7.28
N TYR A 359 13.62 6.53 -5.95
CA TYR A 359 13.57 5.31 -5.15
C TYR A 359 12.14 5.01 -4.71
N ALA A 360 11.76 3.72 -4.73
CA ALA A 360 10.44 3.29 -4.27
C ALA A 360 10.31 3.31 -2.74
N PHE A 361 11.40 2.95 -2.04
CA PHE A 361 11.38 2.70 -0.60
C PHE A 361 12.22 3.71 0.19
N SER A 362 11.63 4.20 1.30
CA SER A 362 12.32 5.00 2.31
C SER A 362 13.20 4.11 3.18
N ASP A 363 12.59 3.18 3.89
CA ASP A 363 13.24 2.10 4.64
C ASP A 363 13.01 0.75 3.96
N SER A 364 13.19 -0.35 4.68
CA SER A 364 12.99 -1.69 4.11
C SER A 364 11.52 -2.07 3.85
N PHE A 365 10.55 -1.24 4.24
CA PHE A 365 9.13 -1.58 4.16
C PHE A 365 8.23 -0.44 3.64
N HIS A 366 8.58 0.82 3.90
CA HIS A 366 7.74 1.98 3.62
C HIS A 366 8.16 2.73 2.35
N PRO A 367 7.19 3.30 1.61
CA PRO A 367 7.46 4.03 0.39
C PRO A 367 8.17 5.38 0.66
N THR A 368 8.89 5.87 -0.34
CA THR A 368 9.33 7.27 -0.41
C THR A 368 8.16 8.21 -0.66
N LEU A 369 8.43 9.52 -0.67
CA LEU A 369 7.44 10.53 -1.08
C LEU A 369 6.93 10.28 -2.51
N TYR A 370 7.79 9.76 -3.39
CA TYR A 370 7.40 9.40 -4.75
C TYR A 370 6.55 8.10 -4.77
N GLY A 371 6.90 7.10 -3.96
CA GLY A 371 6.06 5.92 -3.78
C GLY A 371 4.66 6.27 -3.28
N HIS A 372 4.54 7.20 -2.32
CA HIS A 372 3.25 7.75 -1.89
C HIS A 372 2.50 8.48 -3.01
N GLN A 373 3.21 9.19 -3.89
CA GLN A 373 2.59 9.82 -5.06
C GLN A 373 2.01 8.78 -6.03
N LEU A 374 2.72 7.69 -6.30
CA LEU A 374 2.22 6.60 -7.14
C LEU A 374 0.96 5.95 -6.53
N THR A 375 0.94 5.75 -5.20
CA THR A 375 -0.24 5.24 -4.50
C THR A 375 -1.42 6.22 -4.60
N GLN A 376 -1.18 7.53 -4.45
CA GLN A 376 -2.21 8.56 -4.64
C GLN A 376 -2.76 8.56 -6.06
N GLN A 377 -1.92 8.39 -7.08
CA GLN A 377 -2.37 8.32 -8.48
C GLN A 377 -3.24 7.09 -8.74
N LEU A 378 -2.89 5.93 -8.16
CA LEU A 378 -3.68 4.71 -8.26
C LEU A 378 -5.09 4.93 -7.70
N ILE A 379 -5.19 5.46 -6.48
CA ILE A 379 -6.48 5.74 -5.83
C ILE A 379 -7.22 6.86 -6.56
N GLY A 380 -6.54 7.93 -6.95
CA GLY A 380 -7.13 9.04 -7.69
C GLY A 380 -7.78 8.59 -8.99
N LYS A 381 -7.15 7.67 -9.72
CA LYS A 381 -7.74 7.04 -10.91
C LYS A 381 -9.05 6.29 -10.56
N ALA A 382 -9.06 5.54 -9.47
CA ALA A 382 -10.24 4.80 -9.04
C ALA A 382 -11.38 5.75 -8.60
N LEU A 383 -11.05 6.82 -7.89
CA LEU A 383 -11.99 7.88 -7.51
C LEU A 383 -12.60 8.57 -8.74
N ALA A 384 -11.77 8.88 -9.75
CA ALA A 384 -12.23 9.50 -10.99
C ALA A 384 -13.17 8.57 -11.79
N ILE A 385 -12.85 7.28 -11.88
CA ILE A 385 -13.73 6.29 -12.54
C ILE A 385 -15.10 6.23 -11.84
N LYS A 386 -15.15 6.33 -10.51
CA LYS A 386 -16.40 6.37 -9.73
C LYS A 386 -17.11 7.73 -9.80
N GLY A 387 -16.44 8.78 -10.27
CA GLY A 387 -16.96 10.14 -10.29
C GLY A 387 -16.99 10.79 -8.89
N TRP A 388 -16.02 10.41 -8.02
CA TRP A 388 -15.89 10.97 -6.67
C TRP A 388 -14.84 12.08 -6.60
N ILE A 389 -14.09 12.32 -7.68
CA ILE A 389 -13.13 13.40 -7.84
C ILE A 389 -13.22 14.00 -9.25
#